data_dc652fa950e49ccfda6016abd3622c97
#
_entry.id   dc652fa950e49ccfda6016abd3622c97
#
_cell.length_a   1.000
_cell.length_b   1.000
_cell.length_c   1.000
_cell.angle_alpha   90.00
_cell.angle_beta   90.00
_cell.angle_gamma   90.00
#
_symmetry.space_group_name_H-M   'P 1'
#
loop_
_entity.id
_entity.type
_entity.pdbx_description
1 polymer ?
#
loop_
_entity_poly.entity_id
_entity_poly.type
_entity_poly.pdbx_seq_one_letter_code
_entity_poly.pdbx_strand_id
1 'polypeptide(L)'
;MNGLFTLTSRAKSVYLASLLMLVCLAPGCIENEDSTNSNADNHTLYDGNSSYVTMNIIHAESADNETLTYTIEIELYHDLAPIHTDNMRSLAQAGMYDNVTFHRIIDNFMIQGGDFENNDGTGGYAAHWYGYCDGQYMSNSAECDSETLYTLPDEADNGLRHLPCMVSMAKTSQPNTGGSQFFIMPDDITEHDWLNGVHTVFGKVISGCEHVTTLSEVETGAYDRPVIPVIITSATVSE
;
A
#
# COMPACT_ATOMS: atom_id res chain seq x y z
N MET A 1 38.34 58.59 -17.23
CA MET A 1 38.79 58.19 -18.58
C MET A 1 37.78 57.16 -19.07
N ASN A 2 36.72 57.56 -19.66
CA ASN A 2 36.45 57.88 -21.07
C ASN A 2 36.46 56.66 -21.98
N GLY A 3 35.33 56.50 -22.63
CA GLY A 3 35.10 55.78 -23.88
C GLY A 3 33.88 54.84 -23.79
N LEU A 4 32.76 55.07 -24.08
CA LEU A 4 31.75 55.64 -25.03
C LEU A 4 31.94 55.17 -26.48
N PHE A 5 30.82 54.82 -27.10
CA PHE A 5 30.49 54.55 -28.51
C PHE A 5 30.34 53.06 -28.87
N THR A 6 29.30 52.61 -29.63
CA THR A 6 28.18 53.23 -30.36
C THR A 6 27.18 52.16 -30.76
N LEU A 7 25.92 52.53 -30.87
CA LEU A 7 24.81 51.83 -31.54
C LEU A 7 25.10 51.65 -33.06
N THR A 8 24.64 50.53 -33.64
CA THR A 8 24.18 50.55 -35.03
C THR A 8 22.95 49.66 -35.20
N SER A 9 21.90 50.35 -35.62
CA SER A 9 20.63 49.89 -36.14
C SER A 9 20.75 49.44 -37.62
N ARG A 10 20.02 48.38 -38.03
CA ARG A 10 19.43 48.22 -39.39
C ARG A 10 18.43 47.08 -39.31
N ALA A 11 17.16 47.29 -39.37
CA ALA A 11 16.20 47.61 -40.41
C ALA A 11 15.88 46.44 -41.36
N LYS A 12 14.66 45.95 -41.19
CA LYS A 12 13.63 45.47 -42.14
C LYS A 12 13.96 44.60 -43.32
N SER A 13 13.31 43.43 -43.41
CA SER A 13 12.70 43.04 -44.68
C SER A 13 11.42 42.24 -44.42
N VAL A 14 10.35 42.78 -44.92
CA VAL A 14 9.03 42.20 -45.03
C VAL A 14 8.98 41.45 -46.34
N TYR A 15 8.61 40.18 -46.33
CA TYR A 15 8.09 39.47 -47.51
C TYR A 15 6.70 38.94 -47.21
N LEU A 16 5.78 39.53 -47.92
CA LEU A 16 4.39 39.17 -48.10
C LEU A 16 4.32 38.27 -49.34
N ALA A 17 3.78 37.06 -49.22
CA ALA A 17 3.30 36.26 -50.37
C ALA A 17 2.20 35.31 -49.87
N SER A 18 0.98 35.67 -50.09
CA SER A 18 -0.08 35.09 -50.93
C SER A 18 -0.39 33.62 -50.71
N LEU A 19 -1.49 33.39 -50.02
CA LEU A 19 -2.76 32.80 -50.40
C LEU A 19 -2.72 31.65 -51.42
N LEU A 20 -2.93 30.42 -50.94
CA LEU A 20 -3.74 29.45 -51.66
C LEU A 20 -4.60 28.64 -50.67
N MET A 21 -5.92 28.94 -50.69
CA MET A 21 -6.93 28.07 -50.08
C MET A 21 -7.04 26.78 -50.88
N LEU A 22 -6.89 25.65 -50.18
CA LEU A 22 -7.42 24.39 -50.66
C LEU A 22 -8.38 23.86 -49.61
N VAL A 23 -9.67 24.01 -49.86
CA VAL A 23 -10.76 23.45 -49.11
C VAL A 23 -10.85 21.97 -49.43
N CYS A 24 -10.47 21.07 -48.48
CA CYS A 24 -10.87 19.69 -48.50
C CYS A 24 -11.99 19.47 -47.49
N LEU A 25 -13.19 19.33 -48.02
CA LEU A 25 -14.33 18.81 -47.26
C LEU A 25 -14.17 17.30 -47.11
N ALA A 26 -13.91 16.84 -45.90
CA ALA A 26 -14.15 15.48 -45.47
C ALA A 26 -14.77 15.48 -44.04
N PRO A 27 -15.80 14.66 -43.79
CA PRO A 27 -16.58 14.74 -42.56
C PRO A 27 -15.94 13.95 -41.43
N GLY A 28 -15.87 14.56 -40.24
CA GLY A 28 -15.86 13.87 -38.95
C GLY A 28 -14.51 13.50 -38.37
N CYS A 29 -13.75 14.49 -37.88
CA CYS A 29 -12.89 14.30 -36.73
C CYS A 29 -13.28 15.37 -35.71
N ILE A 30 -13.92 14.94 -34.66
CA ILE A 30 -14.06 15.70 -33.42
C ILE A 30 -12.71 15.56 -32.70
N GLU A 31 -11.87 16.56 -32.78
CA GLU A 31 -10.73 16.68 -31.88
C GLU A 31 -11.27 17.13 -30.53
N ASN A 32 -11.37 16.19 -29.59
CA ASN A 32 -11.43 16.52 -28.18
C ASN A 32 -10.06 17.07 -27.80
N GLU A 33 -9.97 18.36 -27.57
CA GLU A 33 -8.88 18.96 -26.80
C GLU A 33 -8.99 18.44 -25.36
N ASP A 34 -8.29 17.34 -25.09
CA ASP A 34 -8.10 16.84 -23.74
C ASP A 34 -7.01 17.71 -23.09
N SER A 35 -7.44 18.57 -22.18
CA SER A 35 -6.57 19.37 -21.35
C SER A 35 -5.75 18.42 -20.48
N THR A 36 -4.49 18.20 -20.86
CA THR A 36 -3.52 17.43 -20.10
C THR A 36 -3.32 18.08 -18.72
N ASN A 37 -4.05 17.58 -17.74
CA ASN A 37 -3.71 17.76 -16.35
C ASN A 37 -2.61 16.75 -16.01
N SER A 38 -1.37 17.19 -16.07
CA SER A 38 -0.17 16.39 -15.79
C SER A 38 0.06 16.28 -14.27
N ASN A 39 -0.80 15.55 -13.58
CA ASN A 39 -0.60 14.97 -12.25
C ASN A 39 -1.46 13.70 -12.15
N ALA A 40 -1.35 12.81 -13.12
CA ALA A 40 -1.84 11.46 -12.94
C ALA A 40 -0.70 10.67 -12.31
N ASP A 41 -0.85 10.32 -11.04
CA ASP A 41 -0.15 9.23 -10.42
C ASP A 41 -0.19 8.05 -11.38
N ASN A 42 1.00 7.55 -11.73
CA ASN A 42 1.14 6.45 -12.68
C ASN A 42 0.79 5.12 -11.97
N HIS A 43 -0.38 5.11 -11.30
CA HIS A 43 -0.94 3.94 -10.65
C HIS A 43 -1.57 3.07 -11.74
N THR A 44 -0.82 2.08 -12.21
CA THR A 44 -1.39 0.98 -12.99
C THR A 44 -2.31 0.22 -12.03
N LEU A 45 -3.62 0.37 -12.23
CA LEU A 45 -4.60 -0.45 -11.52
C LEU A 45 -4.30 -1.91 -11.84
N TYR A 46 -4.32 -2.76 -10.83
CA TYR A 46 -4.30 -4.20 -11.02
C TYR A 46 -5.59 -4.58 -11.77
N ASP A 47 -5.46 -5.33 -12.87
CA ASP A 47 -6.57 -5.70 -13.75
C ASP A 47 -7.06 -7.15 -13.53
N GLY A 48 -6.57 -7.81 -12.49
CA GLY A 48 -6.99 -9.14 -12.08
C GLY A 48 -8.21 -9.14 -11.17
N ASN A 49 -8.52 -10.32 -10.60
CA ASN A 49 -9.59 -10.47 -9.62
C ASN A 49 -9.16 -9.88 -8.26
N SER A 50 -9.89 -8.88 -7.77
CA SER A 50 -9.60 -8.18 -6.53
C SER A 50 -10.83 -7.99 -5.65
N SER A 51 -10.61 -7.78 -4.36
CA SER A 51 -11.55 -7.25 -3.38
C SER A 51 -10.84 -6.18 -2.56
N TYR A 52 -11.60 -5.43 -1.78
CA TYR A 52 -11.06 -4.27 -1.06
C TYR A 52 -11.27 -4.41 0.44
N VAL A 53 -10.29 -3.94 1.21
CA VAL A 53 -10.40 -3.80 2.67
C VAL A 53 -10.22 -2.32 3.02
N THR A 54 -11.26 -1.70 3.58
CA THR A 54 -11.19 -0.35 4.13
C THR A 54 -10.89 -0.42 5.62
N MET A 55 -9.80 0.22 6.06
CA MET A 55 -9.43 0.33 7.46
C MET A 55 -9.60 1.78 7.93
N ASN A 56 -10.36 1.97 9.02
CA ASN A 56 -10.40 3.22 9.74
C ASN A 56 -9.43 3.16 10.91
N ILE A 57 -8.58 4.18 11.03
CA ILE A 57 -7.47 4.20 11.97
C ILE A 57 -7.57 5.48 12.80
N ILE A 58 -7.27 5.40 14.08
CA ILE A 58 -7.16 6.56 14.96
C ILE A 58 -5.78 6.67 15.57
N HIS A 59 -5.33 7.89 15.75
CA HIS A 59 -4.13 8.25 16.50
C HIS A 59 -4.29 9.61 17.13
N ALA A 60 -3.76 9.82 18.35
CA ALA A 60 -3.65 11.13 18.97
C ALA A 60 -2.19 11.61 18.87
N GLU A 61 -1.98 12.89 18.53
CA GLU A 61 -0.62 13.45 18.48
C GLU A 61 0.04 13.51 19.86
N SER A 62 -0.78 13.66 20.92
CA SER A 62 -0.35 13.57 22.31
C SER A 62 -1.53 13.14 23.20
N ALA A 63 -1.25 12.74 24.46
CA ALA A 63 -2.28 12.28 25.39
C ALA A 63 -3.41 13.31 25.67
N ASP A 64 -3.15 14.60 25.41
CA ASP A 64 -4.07 15.72 25.67
C ASP A 64 -4.65 16.30 24.36
N ASN A 65 -4.28 15.78 23.19
CA ASN A 65 -4.70 16.28 21.88
C ASN A 65 -5.95 15.56 21.37
N GLU A 66 -6.59 16.23 20.40
CA GLU A 66 -7.70 15.64 19.66
C GLU A 66 -7.20 14.39 18.89
N THR A 67 -8.03 13.34 18.90
CA THR A 67 -7.74 12.13 18.15
C THR A 67 -7.96 12.36 16.66
N LEU A 68 -6.93 12.13 15.86
CA LEU A 68 -6.99 12.17 14.41
C LEU A 68 -7.54 10.85 13.87
N THR A 69 -8.29 10.94 12.79
CA THR A 69 -8.86 9.78 12.11
C THR A 69 -8.30 9.69 10.69
N TYR A 70 -7.86 8.52 10.31
CA TYR A 70 -7.32 8.19 8.99
C TYR A 70 -8.13 7.05 8.38
N THR A 71 -8.23 7.04 7.06
CA THR A 71 -8.86 5.93 6.32
C THR A 71 -7.93 5.51 5.21
N ILE A 72 -7.68 4.20 5.10
CA ILE A 72 -6.97 3.60 3.98
C ILE A 72 -7.85 2.56 3.31
N GLU A 73 -7.71 2.40 2.00
CA GLU A 73 -8.34 1.35 1.22
C GLU A 73 -7.27 0.47 0.58
N ILE A 74 -7.34 -0.82 0.84
CA ILE A 74 -6.39 -1.84 0.37
C ILE A 74 -7.06 -2.67 -0.71
N GLU A 75 -6.47 -2.73 -1.89
CA GLU A 75 -6.81 -3.69 -2.94
C GLU A 75 -6.05 -5.00 -2.70
N LEU A 76 -6.76 -6.13 -2.71
CA LEU A 76 -6.22 -7.48 -2.51
C LEU A 76 -6.11 -8.21 -3.86
N TYR A 77 -4.95 -8.79 -4.18
CA TYR A 77 -4.63 -9.39 -5.48
C TYR A 77 -4.86 -10.91 -5.48
N HIS A 78 -6.12 -11.34 -5.65
CA HIS A 78 -6.54 -12.73 -5.52
C HIS A 78 -5.82 -13.70 -6.46
N ASP A 79 -5.46 -13.27 -7.67
CA ASP A 79 -4.79 -14.13 -8.66
C ASP A 79 -3.30 -14.34 -8.36
N LEU A 80 -2.69 -13.45 -7.57
CA LEU A 80 -1.25 -13.43 -7.27
C LEU A 80 -0.91 -13.99 -5.89
N ALA A 81 -1.84 -13.86 -4.92
CA ALA A 81 -1.67 -14.36 -3.57
C ALA A 81 -3.02 -14.84 -3.00
N PRO A 82 -3.65 -15.88 -3.59
CA PRO A 82 -5.01 -16.30 -3.25
C PRO A 82 -5.20 -16.66 -1.78
N ILE A 83 -4.22 -17.28 -1.14
CA ILE A 83 -4.33 -17.70 0.26
C ILE A 83 -4.21 -16.48 1.20
N HIS A 84 -3.25 -15.60 0.97
CA HIS A 84 -3.06 -14.41 1.81
C HIS A 84 -4.22 -13.44 1.68
N THR A 85 -4.78 -13.26 0.48
CA THR A 85 -5.94 -12.39 0.25
C THR A 85 -7.21 -12.96 0.87
N ASP A 86 -7.46 -14.27 0.73
CA ASP A 86 -8.58 -14.95 1.41
C ASP A 86 -8.46 -14.83 2.94
N ASN A 87 -7.27 -15.01 3.48
CA ASN A 87 -7.00 -14.89 4.91
C ASN A 87 -7.29 -13.46 5.43
N MET A 88 -6.72 -12.42 4.81
CA MET A 88 -6.98 -11.03 5.23
C MET A 88 -8.46 -10.69 5.10
N ARG A 89 -9.10 -11.04 3.99
CA ARG A 89 -10.52 -10.84 3.77
C ARG A 89 -11.36 -11.51 4.86
N SER A 90 -11.09 -12.77 5.15
CA SER A 90 -11.83 -13.55 6.16
C SER A 90 -11.66 -12.97 7.56
N LEU A 91 -10.44 -12.58 7.96
CA LEU A 91 -10.18 -11.93 9.25
C LEU A 91 -10.88 -10.58 9.36
N ALA A 92 -10.87 -9.76 8.30
CA ALA A 92 -11.58 -8.48 8.28
C ALA A 92 -13.10 -8.67 8.35
N GLN A 93 -13.68 -9.61 7.60
CA GLN A 93 -15.10 -9.95 7.67
C GLN A 93 -15.54 -10.45 9.05
N ALA A 94 -14.65 -11.15 9.75
CA ALA A 94 -14.90 -11.62 11.12
C ALA A 94 -14.68 -10.53 12.19
N GLY A 95 -14.28 -9.31 11.81
CA GLY A 95 -13.98 -8.20 12.72
C GLY A 95 -12.71 -8.41 13.55
N MET A 96 -11.84 -9.34 13.14
CA MET A 96 -10.63 -9.68 13.92
C MET A 96 -9.60 -8.55 13.93
N TYR A 97 -9.66 -7.60 12.99
CA TYR A 97 -8.79 -6.43 12.98
C TYR A 97 -9.37 -5.22 13.73
N ASP A 98 -10.60 -5.31 14.25
CA ASP A 98 -11.22 -4.22 15.00
C ASP A 98 -10.54 -4.03 16.36
N ASN A 99 -10.15 -2.80 16.66
CA ASN A 99 -9.41 -2.41 17.88
C ASN A 99 -7.98 -3.01 17.97
N VAL A 100 -7.39 -3.38 16.86
CA VAL A 100 -6.02 -3.89 16.77
C VAL A 100 -5.04 -2.75 16.51
N THR A 101 -3.87 -2.79 17.17
CA THR A 101 -2.85 -1.75 17.04
C THR A 101 -1.85 -2.04 15.92
N PHE A 102 -1.31 -0.97 15.33
CA PHE A 102 0.00 -1.04 14.68
C PHE A 102 1.06 -1.05 15.79
N HIS A 103 1.49 -2.23 16.17
CA HIS A 103 2.35 -2.45 17.34
C HIS A 103 3.84 -2.20 17.08
N ARG A 104 4.24 -2.08 15.81
CA ARG A 104 5.62 -1.76 15.39
C ARG A 104 5.59 -0.83 14.19
N ILE A 105 6.24 0.33 14.34
CA ILE A 105 6.31 1.38 13.31
C ILE A 105 7.76 1.81 13.16
N ILE A 106 8.25 1.83 11.93
CA ILE A 106 9.59 2.30 11.59
C ILE A 106 9.47 3.27 10.41
N ASP A 107 9.86 4.52 10.66
CA ASP A 107 9.96 5.55 9.63
C ASP A 107 10.85 5.09 8.47
N ASN A 108 10.49 5.50 7.24
CA ASN A 108 11.15 5.08 6.00
C ASN A 108 11.21 3.55 5.78
N PHE A 109 10.38 2.78 6.47
CA PHE A 109 10.30 1.33 6.29
C PHE A 109 8.86 0.83 6.21
N MET A 110 8.13 0.72 7.34
CA MET A 110 6.79 0.14 7.36
C MET A 110 6.02 0.43 8.64
N ILE A 111 4.70 0.26 8.59
CA ILE A 111 3.84 0.11 9.75
C ILE A 111 3.32 -1.32 9.83
N GLN A 112 3.52 -2.01 10.96
CA GLN A 112 3.15 -3.41 11.17
C GLN A 112 2.05 -3.53 12.23
N GLY A 113 0.99 -4.26 11.88
CA GLY A 113 -0.17 -4.53 12.74
C GLY A 113 -0.72 -5.93 12.51
N GLY A 114 -1.98 -6.15 12.95
CA GLY A 114 -2.71 -7.39 12.71
C GLY A 114 -2.55 -8.47 13.78
N ASP A 115 -1.86 -8.19 14.89
CA ASP A 115 -1.86 -9.07 16.07
C ASP A 115 -3.12 -8.82 16.91
N PHE A 116 -4.19 -9.53 16.60
CA PHE A 116 -5.47 -9.38 17.28
C PHE A 116 -5.54 -10.09 18.64
N GLU A 117 -4.57 -10.94 18.98
CA GLU A 117 -4.54 -11.62 20.27
C GLU A 117 -3.88 -10.76 21.35
N ASN A 118 -2.65 -10.27 21.06
CA ASN A 118 -1.80 -9.66 22.08
C ASN A 118 -1.50 -8.18 21.84
N ASN A 119 -1.69 -7.69 20.61
CA ASN A 119 -1.35 -6.31 20.20
C ASN A 119 0.13 -5.93 20.46
N ASP A 120 1.03 -6.91 20.42
CA ASP A 120 2.47 -6.70 20.71
C ASP A 120 3.42 -7.39 19.74
N GLY A 121 2.86 -8.06 18.73
CA GLY A 121 3.59 -8.76 17.67
C GLY A 121 3.87 -10.23 17.98
N THR A 122 3.40 -10.76 19.11
CA THR A 122 3.65 -12.15 19.52
C THR A 122 2.52 -13.12 19.20
N GLY A 123 1.35 -12.61 18.80
CA GLY A 123 0.14 -13.39 18.52
C GLY A 123 -0.36 -13.25 17.09
N GLY A 124 -1.59 -13.73 16.89
CA GLY A 124 -2.28 -13.70 15.61
C GLY A 124 -2.04 -14.92 14.73
N TYR A 125 -3.12 -15.53 14.26
CA TYR A 125 -3.12 -16.77 13.50
C TYR A 125 -3.98 -16.64 12.24
N ALA A 126 -3.88 -17.63 11.33
CA ALA A 126 -4.63 -17.63 10.08
C ALA A 126 -6.13 -17.88 10.30
N ALA A 127 -6.98 -17.24 9.50
CA ALA A 127 -8.44 -17.33 9.59
C ALA A 127 -8.98 -18.75 9.49
N HIS A 128 -8.32 -19.58 8.68
CA HIS A 128 -8.73 -20.94 8.36
C HIS A 128 -7.55 -21.88 8.31
N TRP A 129 -7.84 -23.18 8.17
CA TRP A 129 -6.84 -24.19 7.89
C TRP A 129 -6.36 -24.10 6.44
N TYR A 130 -5.09 -23.75 6.22
CA TYR A 130 -4.45 -23.69 4.91
C TYR A 130 -3.33 -24.75 4.74
N GLY A 131 -3.36 -25.81 5.55
CA GLY A 131 -2.39 -26.91 5.47
C GLY A 131 -1.16 -26.75 6.34
N TYR A 132 -1.08 -25.72 7.16
CA TYR A 132 0.09 -25.42 7.99
C TYR A 132 -0.28 -25.16 9.45
N CYS A 133 0.53 -25.71 10.36
CA CYS A 133 0.45 -25.54 11.80
C CYS A 133 1.84 -25.16 12.31
N ASP A 134 1.98 -23.97 12.90
CA ASP A 134 3.27 -23.43 13.38
C ASP A 134 4.40 -23.58 12.32
N GLY A 135 4.09 -23.20 11.08
CA GLY A 135 5.01 -23.29 9.93
C GLY A 135 5.24 -24.70 9.37
N GLN A 136 4.64 -25.73 9.92
CA GLN A 136 4.80 -27.11 9.48
C GLN A 136 3.61 -27.57 8.66
N TYR A 137 3.87 -28.16 7.48
CA TYR A 137 2.82 -28.77 6.68
C TYR A 137 2.22 -29.96 7.40
N MET A 138 0.89 -30.04 7.42
CA MET A 138 0.13 -31.17 7.95
C MET A 138 -1.00 -31.54 6.98
N SER A 139 -1.34 -32.84 6.90
CA SER A 139 -2.30 -33.33 5.92
C SER A 139 -3.75 -32.96 6.25
N ASN A 140 -4.05 -32.72 7.51
CA ASN A 140 -5.36 -32.29 7.98
C ASN A 140 -5.25 -31.46 9.28
N SER A 141 -6.29 -30.66 9.56
CA SER A 141 -6.32 -29.76 10.72
C SER A 141 -6.36 -30.49 12.07
N ALA A 142 -6.79 -31.76 12.12
CA ALA A 142 -6.83 -32.53 13.36
C ALA A 142 -5.44 -32.94 13.86
N GLU A 143 -4.40 -32.76 13.04
CA GLU A 143 -3.00 -32.96 13.43
C GLU A 143 -2.40 -31.73 14.11
N CYS A 144 -3.06 -30.58 14.02
CA CYS A 144 -2.65 -29.34 14.67
C CYS A 144 -3.30 -29.24 16.06
N ASP A 145 -2.52 -28.95 17.07
CA ASP A 145 -2.97 -28.93 18.47
C ASP A 145 -4.01 -27.84 18.78
N SER A 146 -4.01 -26.74 18.01
CA SER A 146 -4.93 -25.62 18.18
C SER A 146 -5.09 -24.83 16.88
N GLU A 147 -6.27 -24.24 16.65
CA GLU A 147 -6.51 -23.26 15.58
C GLU A 147 -5.65 -22.01 15.73
N THR A 148 -5.25 -21.67 16.95
CA THR A 148 -4.33 -20.55 17.23
C THR A 148 -2.90 -20.77 16.72
N LEU A 149 -2.60 -21.96 16.21
CA LEU A 149 -1.34 -22.32 15.56
C LEU A 149 -1.46 -22.40 14.03
N TYR A 150 -2.61 -22.05 13.46
CA TYR A 150 -2.77 -22.04 12.02
C TYR A 150 -1.92 -20.96 11.38
N THR A 151 -1.14 -21.35 10.38
CA THR A 151 -0.28 -20.46 9.60
C THR A 151 -0.51 -20.64 8.10
N LEU A 152 0.07 -19.74 7.31
CA LEU A 152 -0.09 -19.67 5.86
C LEU A 152 1.14 -20.23 5.14
N PRO A 153 0.98 -20.99 4.04
CA PRO A 153 2.09 -21.20 3.11
C PRO A 153 2.54 -19.88 2.50
N ASP A 154 3.85 -19.70 2.32
CA ASP A 154 4.37 -18.53 1.64
C ASP A 154 3.93 -18.50 0.16
N GLU A 155 3.47 -17.35 -0.34
CA GLU A 155 3.18 -17.06 -1.75
C GLU A 155 4.12 -15.96 -2.28
N ALA A 156 5.35 -15.90 -1.76
CA ALA A 156 6.29 -14.80 -1.98
C ALA A 156 6.92 -14.78 -3.39
N ASP A 157 6.88 -15.90 -4.12
CA ASP A 157 7.37 -16.01 -5.51
C ASP A 157 6.23 -15.70 -6.52
N ASN A 158 5.52 -14.58 -6.31
CA ASN A 158 4.37 -14.18 -7.12
C ASN A 158 4.67 -13.00 -8.07
N GLY A 159 5.94 -12.58 -8.15
CA GLY A 159 6.37 -11.48 -9.00
C GLY A 159 6.13 -10.09 -8.46
N LEU A 160 5.43 -9.95 -7.33
CA LEU A 160 5.23 -8.66 -6.66
C LEU A 160 6.48 -8.26 -5.87
N ARG A 161 6.63 -6.94 -5.68
CA ARG A 161 7.80 -6.32 -5.06
C ARG A 161 7.37 -5.39 -3.93
N HIS A 162 8.27 -5.17 -2.95
CA HIS A 162 8.03 -4.27 -1.83
C HIS A 162 8.28 -2.81 -2.22
N LEU A 163 7.36 -2.29 -3.05
CA LEU A 163 7.30 -0.90 -3.52
C LEU A 163 6.46 -0.04 -2.56
N PRO A 164 6.44 1.30 -2.74
CA PRO A 164 5.55 2.17 -1.99
C PRO A 164 4.09 1.69 -1.99
N CYS A 165 3.44 1.83 -0.84
CA CYS A 165 2.03 1.46 -0.61
C CYS A 165 1.69 -0.03 -0.66
N MET A 166 2.65 -0.93 -0.87
CA MET A 166 2.37 -2.37 -0.91
C MET A 166 2.10 -2.92 0.49
N VAL A 167 1.21 -3.91 0.53
CA VAL A 167 0.82 -4.65 1.74
C VAL A 167 1.42 -6.05 1.68
N SER A 168 2.08 -6.45 2.75
CA SER A 168 2.84 -7.71 2.80
C SER A 168 2.64 -8.45 4.11
N MET A 169 2.79 -9.78 4.08
CA MET A 169 2.63 -10.66 5.23
C MET A 169 3.85 -10.58 6.16
N ALA A 170 3.59 -10.27 7.42
CA ALA A 170 4.59 -10.40 8.47
C ALA A 170 4.71 -11.87 8.90
N LYS A 171 5.93 -12.32 9.10
CA LYS A 171 6.23 -13.68 9.54
C LYS A 171 7.57 -13.75 10.26
N THR A 172 7.85 -14.86 10.93
CA THR A 172 9.17 -15.11 11.51
C THR A 172 10.23 -15.36 10.41
N SER A 173 11.48 -15.58 10.78
CA SER A 173 12.52 -15.95 9.81
C SER A 173 12.30 -17.32 9.16
N GLN A 174 11.40 -18.14 9.71
CA GLN A 174 11.04 -19.44 9.13
C GLN A 174 9.99 -19.29 8.02
N PRO A 175 10.00 -20.13 6.99
CA PRO A 175 8.97 -20.13 5.97
C PRO A 175 7.62 -20.59 6.54
N ASN A 176 6.54 -20.18 5.90
CA ASN A 176 5.17 -20.62 6.17
C ASN A 176 4.67 -20.32 7.60
N THR A 177 5.20 -19.26 8.22
CA THR A 177 4.83 -18.83 9.59
C THR A 177 3.97 -17.57 9.63
N GLY A 178 3.50 -17.09 8.48
CA GLY A 178 2.50 -16.01 8.41
C GLY A 178 1.19 -16.41 9.06
N GLY A 179 0.54 -15.48 9.74
CA GLY A 179 -0.77 -15.67 10.38
C GLY A 179 -1.71 -14.54 10.02
N SER A 180 -1.98 -13.66 10.96
CA SER A 180 -2.82 -12.47 10.76
C SER A 180 -2.03 -11.16 10.59
N GLN A 181 -0.76 -11.14 11.00
CA GLN A 181 0.03 -9.91 11.00
C GLN A 181 0.46 -9.52 9.60
N PHE A 182 0.36 -8.23 9.30
CA PHE A 182 0.76 -7.63 8.03
C PHE A 182 1.54 -6.34 8.27
N PHE A 183 2.24 -5.90 7.23
CA PHE A 183 2.85 -4.56 7.23
C PHE A 183 2.53 -3.83 5.92
N ILE A 184 2.51 -2.50 6.01
CA ILE A 184 2.24 -1.60 4.89
C ILE A 184 3.44 -0.68 4.71
N MET A 185 3.87 -0.54 3.46
CA MET A 185 4.96 0.33 3.07
C MET A 185 4.46 1.77 2.93
N PRO A 186 5.13 2.80 3.48
CA PRO A 186 4.83 4.21 3.20
C PRO A 186 4.98 4.57 1.72
N ASP A 187 4.41 5.71 1.28
CA ASP A 187 4.47 6.16 -0.11
C ASP A 187 5.77 6.88 -0.48
N ASP A 188 6.53 7.36 0.49
CA ASP A 188 7.76 8.14 0.34
C ASP A 188 9.04 7.29 0.38
N ILE A 189 8.92 5.98 0.49
CA ILE A 189 10.07 5.07 0.49
C ILE A 189 10.54 4.72 -0.93
N THR A 190 11.75 4.18 -1.01
CA THR A 190 12.18 3.39 -2.18
C THR A 190 11.82 1.92 -1.99
N GLU A 191 12.04 1.10 -3.01
CA GLU A 191 11.84 -0.34 -2.90
C GLU A 191 12.76 -0.97 -1.84
N HIS A 192 12.20 -1.89 -1.04
CA HIS A 192 12.95 -2.77 -0.15
C HIS A 192 13.14 -4.15 -0.79
N ASP A 193 14.07 -4.23 -1.75
CA ASP A 193 14.34 -5.41 -2.58
C ASP A 193 14.76 -6.66 -1.78
N TRP A 194 15.34 -6.48 -0.61
CA TRP A 194 15.75 -7.56 0.30
C TRP A 194 14.58 -8.35 0.91
N LEU A 195 13.34 -7.83 0.82
CA LEU A 195 12.12 -8.53 1.24
C LEU A 195 11.49 -9.36 0.11
N ASN A 196 11.85 -9.08 -1.16
CA ASN A 196 11.26 -9.74 -2.32
C ASN A 196 11.58 -11.23 -2.32
N GLY A 197 10.56 -12.07 -2.56
CA GLY A 197 10.70 -13.52 -2.49
C GLY A 197 10.84 -14.09 -1.07
N VAL A 198 10.80 -13.24 -0.02
CA VAL A 198 10.87 -13.65 1.39
C VAL A 198 9.53 -13.45 2.09
N HIS A 199 8.94 -12.26 1.94
CA HIS A 199 7.62 -11.95 2.45
C HIS A 199 6.63 -11.88 1.29
N THR A 200 5.42 -12.42 1.50
CA THR A 200 4.38 -12.37 0.46
C THR A 200 3.76 -11.00 0.39
N VAL A 201 3.96 -10.31 -0.73
CA VAL A 201 3.15 -9.14 -1.09
C VAL A 201 1.82 -9.63 -1.63
N PHE A 202 0.69 -9.12 -1.13
CA PHE A 202 -0.63 -9.62 -1.50
C PHE A 202 -1.67 -8.53 -1.78
N GLY A 203 -1.28 -7.25 -1.67
CA GLY A 203 -2.17 -6.13 -1.93
C GLY A 203 -1.45 -4.80 -1.96
N LYS A 204 -2.22 -3.74 -2.16
CA LYS A 204 -1.73 -2.36 -2.22
C LYS A 204 -2.75 -1.41 -1.63
N VAL A 205 -2.30 -0.40 -0.89
CA VAL A 205 -3.12 0.75 -0.51
C VAL A 205 -3.35 1.60 -1.75
N ILE A 206 -4.59 1.68 -2.21
CA ILE A 206 -5.02 2.42 -3.41
C ILE A 206 -5.60 3.79 -3.08
N SER A 207 -5.93 4.03 -1.81
CA SER A 207 -6.41 5.32 -1.31
C SER A 207 -5.91 5.52 0.13
N GLY A 208 -5.39 6.70 0.44
CA GLY A 208 -4.91 7.06 1.78
C GLY A 208 -3.49 6.56 2.10
N CYS A 209 -2.65 6.27 1.11
CA CYS A 209 -1.27 5.85 1.37
C CYS A 209 -0.43 6.95 2.03
N GLU A 210 -0.73 8.22 1.79
CA GLU A 210 -0.18 9.37 2.50
C GLU A 210 -0.46 9.34 4.01
N HIS A 211 -1.54 8.68 4.42
CA HIS A 211 -1.83 8.44 5.84
C HIS A 211 -0.89 7.39 6.43
N VAL A 212 -0.50 6.37 5.64
CA VAL A 212 0.50 5.39 6.06
C VAL A 212 1.83 6.08 6.31
N THR A 213 2.24 7.00 5.43
CA THR A 213 3.45 7.82 5.60
C THR A 213 3.36 8.66 6.87
N THR A 214 2.28 9.43 7.06
CA THR A 214 2.06 10.22 8.28
C THR A 214 2.14 9.34 9.54
N LEU A 215 1.55 8.15 9.52
CA LEU A 215 1.57 7.23 10.64
C LEU A 215 2.93 6.54 10.83
N SER A 216 3.76 6.44 9.79
CA SER A 216 5.12 5.90 9.91
C SER A 216 6.10 6.84 10.64
N GLU A 217 5.78 8.13 10.69
CA GLU A 217 6.58 9.19 11.32
C GLU A 217 6.22 9.44 12.80
N VAL A 218 5.25 8.71 13.39
CA VAL A 218 4.85 8.92 14.79
C VAL A 218 6.01 8.57 15.74
N GLU A 219 6.05 9.23 16.90
CA GLU A 219 7.06 8.94 17.91
C GLU A 219 6.98 7.49 18.39
N THR A 220 8.11 6.78 18.35
CA THR A 220 8.24 5.39 18.77
C THR A 220 9.21 5.25 19.94
N GLY A 221 8.95 4.27 20.78
CA GLY A 221 9.79 3.90 21.94
C GLY A 221 10.55 2.59 21.73
N ALA A 222 10.72 1.84 22.80
CA ALA A 222 11.40 0.55 22.75
C ALA A 222 10.67 -0.43 21.82
N TYR A 223 11.44 -1.19 21.03
CA TYR A 223 10.95 -2.17 20.04
C TYR A 223 10.13 -1.54 18.91
N ASP A 224 10.42 -0.28 18.54
CA ASP A 224 9.73 0.48 17.49
C ASP A 224 8.21 0.62 17.75
N ARG A 225 7.77 0.53 19.01
CA ARG A 225 6.37 0.63 19.40
C ARG A 225 5.96 2.10 19.47
N PRO A 226 4.82 2.51 18.88
CA PRO A 226 4.30 3.86 19.01
C PRO A 226 4.14 4.26 20.48
N VAL A 227 4.63 5.45 20.86
CA VAL A 227 4.46 6.00 22.23
C VAL A 227 2.98 6.22 22.53
N ILE A 228 2.23 6.70 21.54
CA ILE A 228 0.78 6.80 21.60
C ILE A 228 0.22 5.78 20.60
N PRO A 229 -0.70 4.90 21.01
CA PRO A 229 -1.19 3.83 20.14
C PRO A 229 -1.82 4.34 18.84
N VAL A 230 -1.48 3.69 17.72
CA VAL A 230 -2.13 3.79 16.43
C VAL A 230 -3.07 2.58 16.31
N ILE A 231 -4.38 2.81 16.22
CA ILE A 231 -5.39 1.76 16.41
C ILE A 231 -6.27 1.66 15.15
N ILE A 232 -6.41 0.47 14.59
CA ILE A 232 -7.43 0.13 13.60
C ILE A 232 -8.77 0.03 14.34
N THR A 233 -9.69 0.96 14.13
CA THR A 233 -10.99 0.93 14.79
C THR A 233 -11.98 0.02 14.10
N SER A 234 -11.82 -0.18 12.81
CA SER A 234 -12.61 -1.12 12.02
C SER A 234 -11.90 -1.49 10.73
N ALA A 235 -12.14 -2.72 10.26
CA ALA A 235 -11.75 -3.21 8.94
C ALA A 235 -12.99 -3.80 8.25
N THR A 236 -13.35 -3.28 7.07
CA THR A 236 -14.54 -3.71 6.32
C THR A 236 -14.18 -4.14 4.91
N VAL A 237 -14.87 -5.15 4.39
CA VAL A 237 -14.63 -5.73 3.06
C VAL A 237 -15.67 -5.27 2.07
N SER A 238 -15.25 -4.96 0.84
CA SER A 238 -16.11 -4.77 -0.34
C SER A 238 -15.55 -5.54 -1.54
N GLU A 239 -16.44 -5.85 -2.51
CA GLU A 239 -16.11 -6.56 -3.75
C GLU A 239 -15.92 -5.56 -4.89
#